data_21c215bad2b9e9ef545c7eb504462ec8
#
_entry.id   21c215bad2b9e9ef545c7eb504462ec8
#
_cell.length_a   1.000
_cell.length_b   1.000
_cell.length_c   1.000
_cell.angle_alpha   90.00
_cell.angle_beta   90.00
_cell.angle_gamma   90.00
#
_symmetry.space_group_name_H-M   'P 1'
#
loop_
_entity.id
_entity.type
_entity.pdbx_description
1 polymer ?
#
loop_
_entity_poly.entity_id
_entity_poly.type
_entity_poly.pdbx_seq_one_letter_code
_entity_poly.pdbx_strand_id
1 'polypeptide(L)'
;MDRIKNKELQVGDTVYYLAPSATYSIKKSVITEKRENQSKGRFHIFKGCELTLADGTTIEYDKVFDSKEQVLAYIVDDLQTSVASKRIGLQTLQKELAVCERLLKMYKDALQKNSVR
;
A
#
# COMPACT_ATOMS: atom_id res chain seq x y z
N MET A 1 6.69 -4.76 6.63
CA MET A 1 8.07 -5.15 6.29
C MET A 1 8.99 -3.94 6.40
N ASP A 2 10.03 -4.09 7.16
CA ASP A 2 10.97 -2.99 7.37
C ASP A 2 11.81 -2.77 6.13
N ARG A 3 11.96 -1.52 5.74
CA ARG A 3 12.87 -1.16 4.66
C ARG A 3 14.29 -1.10 5.21
N ILE A 4 15.17 -1.88 4.59
CA ILE A 4 16.57 -1.87 4.96
C ILE A 4 17.28 -0.97 3.96
N LYS A 5 17.88 0.10 4.46
CA LYS A 5 18.73 0.97 3.67
C LYS A 5 20.18 0.53 3.83
N ASN A 6 20.92 0.53 2.73
CA ASN A 6 22.31 0.09 2.74
C ASN A 6 23.22 1.06 3.51
N LYS A 7 22.81 2.31 3.65
CA LYS A 7 23.53 3.34 4.37
C LYS A 7 22.55 4.37 4.93
N GLU A 8 23.01 5.12 5.91
CA GLU A 8 22.27 6.28 6.37
C GLU A 8 22.30 7.37 5.30
N LEU A 9 21.14 7.91 4.96
CA LEU A 9 21.02 8.92 3.92
C LEU A 9 21.35 10.31 4.46
N GLN A 10 22.13 11.06 3.70
CA GLN A 10 22.58 12.40 4.04
C GLN A 10 22.30 13.38 2.91
N VAL A 11 22.39 14.68 3.19
CA VAL A 11 22.30 15.71 2.17
C VAL A 11 23.32 15.44 1.07
N GLY A 12 22.88 15.54 -0.19
CA GLY A 12 23.69 15.23 -1.36
C GLY A 12 23.50 13.83 -1.89
N ASP A 13 22.87 12.95 -1.13
CA ASP A 13 22.61 11.58 -1.58
C ASP A 13 21.43 11.54 -2.55
N THR A 14 21.54 10.65 -3.53
CA THR A 14 20.46 10.36 -4.47
C THR A 14 19.49 9.38 -3.82
N VAL A 15 18.22 9.67 -3.93
CA VAL A 15 17.16 8.82 -3.40
C VAL A 15 16.07 8.58 -4.43
N TYR A 16 15.30 7.53 -4.20
CA TYR A 16 14.14 7.16 -5.00
C TYR A 16 12.92 7.16 -4.12
N TYR A 17 11.79 7.56 -4.67
CA TYR A 17 10.54 7.55 -3.92
C TYR A 17 9.38 7.29 -4.87
N LEU A 18 8.24 6.93 -4.30
CA LEU A 18 7.02 6.69 -5.06
C LEU A 18 6.12 7.91 -4.97
N ALA A 19 5.81 8.50 -6.11
CA ALA A 19 4.84 9.58 -6.19
C ALA A 19 3.42 9.02 -6.03
N PRO A 20 2.47 9.79 -5.46
CA PRO A 20 1.07 9.36 -5.39
C PRO A 20 0.53 9.09 -6.79
N SER A 21 0.13 7.84 -7.04
CA SER A 21 -0.37 7.42 -8.35
C SER A 21 -1.11 6.09 -8.21
N ALA A 22 -2.12 5.88 -9.03
CA ALA A 22 -2.81 4.59 -9.12
C ALA A 22 -1.89 3.49 -9.65
N THR A 23 -0.90 3.87 -10.44
CA THR A 23 0.19 3.02 -10.88
C THR A 23 1.48 3.55 -10.25
N TYR A 24 2.37 2.66 -9.88
CA TYR A 24 3.60 3.06 -9.18
C TYR A 24 4.46 3.96 -10.08
N SER A 25 4.66 5.20 -9.65
CA SER A 25 5.52 6.15 -10.34
C SER A 25 6.80 6.36 -9.53
N ILE A 26 7.92 5.85 -10.04
CA ILE A 26 9.21 5.95 -9.37
C ILE A 26 9.84 7.28 -9.72
N LYS A 27 10.19 8.06 -8.71
CA LYS A 27 10.87 9.35 -8.85
C LYS A 27 12.27 9.25 -8.27
N LYS A 28 13.18 9.99 -8.87
CA LYS A 28 14.58 10.09 -8.44
C LYS A 28 14.90 11.53 -8.13
N SER A 29 15.53 11.78 -7.00
CA SER A 29 15.94 13.13 -6.62
C SER A 29 17.15 13.09 -5.68
N VAL A 30 17.62 14.25 -5.27
CA VAL A 30 18.75 14.42 -4.37
C VAL A 30 18.28 15.11 -3.10
N ILE A 31 18.77 14.67 -1.96
CA ILE A 31 18.45 15.29 -0.68
C ILE A 31 19.14 16.64 -0.59
N THR A 32 18.38 17.71 -0.37
CA THR A 32 18.90 19.05 -0.18
C THR A 32 18.86 19.50 1.28
N GLU A 33 17.98 18.92 2.07
CA GLU A 33 17.87 19.23 3.49
C GLU A 33 17.40 17.98 4.24
N LYS A 34 17.96 17.76 5.42
CA LYS A 34 17.56 16.69 6.32
C LYS A 34 17.23 17.30 7.67
N ARG A 35 16.00 17.15 8.08
CA ARG A 35 15.51 17.70 9.34
C ARG A 35 15.05 16.58 10.26
N GLU A 36 15.69 16.48 11.43
CA GLU A 36 15.25 15.56 12.45
C GLU A 36 14.32 16.26 13.40
N ASN A 37 13.11 15.75 13.51
CA ASN A 37 12.08 16.27 14.40
C ASN A 37 11.89 15.33 15.58
N GLN A 38 11.82 15.90 16.77
CA GLN A 38 11.36 15.20 17.95
C GLN A 38 10.04 15.81 18.37
N SER A 39 8.99 15.00 18.36
CA SER A 39 7.73 15.42 18.94
C SER A 39 7.48 14.59 20.19
N LYS A 40 7.11 15.29 21.29
CA LYS A 40 6.77 14.64 22.55
C LYS A 40 5.27 14.34 22.52
N GLY A 41 4.94 13.08 22.42
CA GLY A 41 3.60 12.62 22.71
C GLY A 41 3.39 12.53 24.21
N ARG A 42 2.17 12.28 24.63
CA ARG A 42 1.80 12.25 26.04
C ARG A 42 2.55 11.17 26.83
N PHE A 43 2.87 10.06 26.19
CA PHE A 43 3.47 8.89 26.84
C PHE A 43 4.80 8.45 26.23
N HIS A 44 5.23 9.06 25.13
CA HIS A 44 6.47 8.66 24.46
C HIS A 44 6.96 9.77 23.55
N ILE A 45 8.23 9.67 23.19
CA ILE A 45 8.90 10.59 22.28
C ILE A 45 9.01 9.93 20.93
N PHE A 46 8.52 10.60 19.90
CA PHE A 46 8.68 10.15 18.51
C PHE A 46 9.85 10.88 17.88
N LYS A 47 10.70 10.14 17.19
CA LYS A 47 11.70 10.71 16.31
C LYS A 47 11.20 10.63 14.88
N GLY A 48 10.96 11.77 14.25
CA GLY A 48 10.67 11.87 12.84
C GLY A 48 11.88 12.44 12.12
N CYS A 49 12.14 11.99 10.92
CA CYS A 49 13.13 12.56 10.04
C CYS A 49 12.47 12.89 8.72
N GLU A 50 12.57 14.16 8.32
CA GLU A 50 11.97 14.68 7.11
C GLU A 50 13.05 15.14 6.15
N LEU A 51 12.90 14.79 4.89
CA LEU A 51 13.85 15.14 3.84
C LEU A 51 13.20 16.12 2.87
N THR A 52 13.96 17.15 2.49
CA THR A 52 13.60 18.02 1.37
C THR A 52 14.48 17.63 0.20
N LEU A 53 13.85 17.46 -0.96
CA LEU A 53 14.50 17.00 -2.17
C LEU A 53 14.66 18.14 -3.17
N ALA A 54 15.59 17.96 -4.11
CA ALA A 54 15.91 18.98 -5.12
C ALA A 54 14.72 19.37 -5.99
N ASP A 55 13.74 18.48 -6.14
CA ASP A 55 12.52 18.75 -6.91
C ASP A 55 11.44 19.51 -6.10
N GLY A 56 11.78 19.93 -4.87
CA GLY A 56 10.85 20.63 -3.98
C GLY A 56 9.97 19.73 -3.11
N THR A 57 10.08 18.42 -3.28
CA THR A 57 9.29 17.47 -2.50
C THR A 57 9.81 17.37 -1.09
N THR A 58 8.89 17.34 -0.12
CA THR A 58 9.21 17.04 1.27
C THR A 58 8.63 15.67 1.60
N ILE A 59 9.46 14.77 2.12
CA ILE A 59 9.08 13.37 2.31
C ILE A 59 9.71 12.82 3.58
N GLU A 60 9.03 11.89 4.24
CA GLU A 60 9.55 11.22 5.43
C GLU A 60 10.71 10.28 5.05
N TYR A 61 11.70 10.23 5.92
CA TYR A 61 12.91 9.42 5.72
C TYR A 61 12.61 7.95 5.43
N ASP A 62 11.61 7.39 6.08
CA ASP A 62 11.24 5.99 5.91
C ASP A 62 10.50 5.69 4.60
N LYS A 63 10.14 6.72 3.84
CA LYS A 63 9.44 6.57 2.56
C LYS A 63 10.33 6.73 1.34
N VAL A 64 11.63 6.96 1.54
CA VAL A 64 12.60 7.01 0.45
C VAL A 64 13.45 5.76 0.43
N PHE A 65 14.02 5.48 -0.72
CA PHE A 65 14.87 4.31 -0.97
C PHE A 65 16.24 4.79 -1.46
N ASP A 66 17.28 4.04 -1.13
CA ASP A 66 18.63 4.39 -1.56
C ASP A 66 19.00 3.82 -2.93
N SER A 67 18.19 2.93 -3.48
CA SER A 67 18.42 2.37 -4.81
C SER A 67 17.09 2.06 -5.50
N LYS A 68 17.13 2.02 -6.84
CA LYS A 68 15.98 1.64 -7.65
C LYS A 68 15.57 0.20 -7.39
N GLU A 69 16.54 -0.68 -7.10
CA GLU A 69 16.27 -2.08 -6.79
C GLU A 69 15.41 -2.23 -5.55
N GLN A 70 15.67 -1.43 -4.51
CA GLN A 70 14.85 -1.43 -3.29
C GLN A 70 13.42 -0.99 -3.57
N VAL A 71 13.24 0.02 -4.43
CA VAL A 71 11.89 0.47 -4.83
C VAL A 71 11.16 -0.65 -5.55
N LEU A 72 11.81 -1.29 -6.50
CA LEU A 72 11.21 -2.39 -7.26
C LEU A 72 10.84 -3.56 -6.35
N ALA A 73 11.69 -3.90 -5.41
CA ALA A 73 11.43 -4.97 -4.44
C ALA A 73 10.19 -4.62 -3.57
N TYR A 74 10.10 -3.38 -3.14
CA TYR A 74 8.95 -2.91 -2.38
C TYR A 74 7.65 -3.03 -3.20
N ILE A 75 7.67 -2.61 -4.45
CA ILE A 75 6.50 -2.67 -5.34
C ILE A 75 6.06 -4.11 -5.55
N VAL A 76 7.00 -5.01 -5.80
CA VAL A 76 6.71 -6.44 -6.00
C VAL A 76 6.05 -7.02 -4.75
N ASP A 77 6.61 -6.75 -3.59
CA ASP A 77 6.07 -7.24 -2.32
C ASP A 77 4.66 -6.71 -2.07
N ASP A 78 4.45 -5.42 -2.29
CA ASP A 78 3.16 -4.77 -2.11
C ASP A 78 2.11 -5.36 -3.05
N LEU A 79 2.45 -5.55 -4.32
CA LEU A 79 1.55 -6.14 -5.30
C LEU A 79 1.23 -7.60 -5.00
N GLN A 80 2.21 -8.38 -4.55
CA GLN A 80 1.98 -9.77 -4.17
C GLN A 80 0.98 -9.87 -3.02
N THR A 81 1.13 -9.03 -2.02
CA THR A 81 0.20 -8.97 -0.88
C THR A 81 -1.21 -8.57 -1.36
N SER A 82 -1.29 -7.57 -2.22
CA SER A 82 -2.56 -7.08 -2.77
C SER A 82 -3.27 -8.16 -3.60
N VAL A 83 -2.52 -8.86 -4.44
CA VAL A 83 -3.07 -9.96 -5.27
C VAL A 83 -3.59 -11.08 -4.38
N ALA A 84 -2.81 -11.49 -3.38
CA ALA A 84 -3.23 -12.55 -2.45
C ALA A 84 -4.51 -12.17 -1.72
N SER A 85 -4.59 -10.94 -1.22
CA SER A 85 -5.76 -10.42 -0.52
C SER A 85 -7.01 -10.41 -1.41
N LYS A 86 -6.85 -9.96 -2.66
CA LYS A 86 -7.97 -9.91 -3.63
C LYS A 86 -8.42 -11.30 -4.04
N ARG A 87 -7.53 -12.27 -4.15
CA ARG A 87 -7.88 -13.65 -4.44
C ARG A 87 -8.75 -14.25 -3.34
N ILE A 88 -8.39 -13.99 -2.09
CA ILE A 88 -9.18 -14.45 -0.94
C ILE A 88 -10.58 -13.80 -0.97
N GLY A 89 -10.65 -12.49 -1.22
CA GLY A 89 -11.91 -11.78 -1.34
C GLY A 89 -12.78 -12.32 -2.47
N LEU A 90 -12.17 -12.64 -3.61
CA LEU A 90 -12.89 -13.23 -4.75
C LEU A 90 -13.47 -14.59 -4.41
N GLN A 91 -12.70 -15.45 -3.75
CA GLN A 91 -13.19 -16.76 -3.32
C GLN A 91 -14.38 -16.65 -2.37
N THR A 92 -14.31 -15.69 -1.44
CA THR A 92 -15.41 -15.43 -0.51
C THR A 92 -16.67 -14.99 -1.26
N LEU A 93 -16.53 -14.06 -2.21
CA LEU A 93 -17.63 -13.57 -3.02
C LEU A 93 -18.25 -14.70 -3.88
N GLN A 94 -17.42 -15.56 -4.43
CA GLN A 94 -17.89 -16.71 -5.21
C GLN A 94 -18.74 -17.66 -4.36
N LYS A 95 -18.34 -17.91 -3.12
CA LYS A 95 -19.11 -18.74 -2.19
C LYS A 95 -20.43 -18.09 -1.82
N GLU A 96 -20.41 -16.79 -1.56
CA GLU A 96 -21.62 -16.04 -1.24
C GLU A 96 -22.60 -16.04 -2.41
N LEU A 97 -22.09 -15.85 -3.62
CA LEU A 97 -22.90 -15.88 -4.83
C LEU A 97 -23.57 -17.24 -5.01
N ALA A 98 -22.84 -18.33 -4.82
CA ALA A 98 -23.39 -19.68 -4.94
C ALA A 98 -24.52 -19.92 -3.96
N VAL A 99 -24.39 -19.44 -2.72
CA VAL A 99 -25.46 -19.54 -1.72
C VAL A 99 -26.68 -18.73 -2.15
N CYS A 100 -26.48 -17.51 -2.62
CA CYS A 100 -27.59 -16.65 -3.08
C CYS A 100 -28.32 -17.25 -4.27
N GLU A 101 -27.60 -17.81 -5.24
CA GLU A 101 -28.21 -18.45 -6.41
C GLU A 101 -29.04 -19.66 -6.00
N ARG A 102 -28.54 -20.47 -5.07
CA ARG A 102 -29.27 -21.63 -4.57
C ARG A 102 -30.57 -21.21 -3.85
N LEU A 103 -30.50 -20.20 -3.01
CA LEU A 103 -31.65 -19.66 -2.30
C LEU A 103 -32.66 -19.07 -3.26
N LEU A 104 -32.20 -18.35 -4.27
CA LEU A 104 -33.07 -17.76 -5.28
C LEU A 104 -33.88 -18.82 -6.01
N LYS A 105 -33.21 -19.89 -6.44
CA LYS A 105 -33.89 -21.02 -7.12
C LYS A 105 -34.92 -21.64 -6.20
N MET A 106 -34.57 -21.91 -4.96
CA MET A 106 -35.46 -22.53 -3.99
C MET A 106 -36.75 -21.72 -3.78
N TYR A 107 -36.62 -20.42 -3.62
CA TYR A 107 -37.73 -19.53 -3.38
C TYR A 107 -38.56 -19.27 -4.65
N LYS A 108 -37.95 -19.25 -5.82
CA LYS A 108 -38.65 -19.17 -7.08
C LYS A 108 -39.54 -20.39 -7.29
N ASP A 109 -39.03 -21.60 -7.00
CA ASP A 109 -39.77 -22.83 -7.11
C ASP A 109 -40.99 -22.84 -6.15
N ALA A 110 -40.76 -22.37 -4.92
CA ALA A 110 -41.83 -22.25 -3.94
C ALA A 110 -42.90 -21.26 -4.39
N LEU A 111 -42.51 -20.14 -4.98
CA LEU A 111 -43.45 -19.14 -5.51
C LEU A 111 -44.31 -19.71 -6.65
N GLN A 112 -43.68 -20.45 -7.57
CA GLN A 112 -44.42 -21.09 -8.67
C GLN A 112 -45.43 -22.10 -8.17
N LYS A 113 -45.08 -22.90 -7.17
CA LYS A 113 -45.98 -23.86 -6.57
C LYS A 113 -47.22 -23.18 -5.95
N ASN A 114 -47.02 -22.02 -5.34
CA ASN A 114 -48.12 -21.27 -4.73
C ASN A 114 -49.00 -20.57 -5.77
N SER A 115 -48.47 -20.25 -6.96
CA SER A 115 -49.26 -19.59 -7.99
C SER A 115 -49.97 -20.52 -8.94
N VAL A 116 -49.66 -21.81 -8.91
CA VAL A 116 -50.29 -22.84 -9.75
C VAL A 116 -51.41 -23.56 -8.95
N ARG A 117 -52.43 -22.85 -8.62
CA ARG A 117 -53.58 -23.46 -7.96
C ARG A 117 -54.75 -23.57 -8.92
#